data_9f892dda8c2fdd4528dc99b1d6716922
#
_entry.id   9f892dda8c2fdd4528dc99b1d6716922
#
_cell.length_a   1.000
_cell.length_b   1.000
_cell.length_c   1.000
_cell.angle_alpha   90.00
_cell.angle_beta   90.00
_cell.angle_gamma   90.00
#
_symmetry.space_group_name_H-M   'P 1'
#
loop_
_entity.id
_entity.type
_entity.pdbx_description
1 polymer ?
#
loop_
_entity_poly.entity_id
_entity_poly.type
_entity_poly.pdbx_seq_one_letter_code
_entity_poly.pdbx_strand_id
1 'polypeptide(L)'
;VTFMVLAPESEYVQQVTTAEQKEEVEKYLDYVKKRTELDRMANHSVTGVFSGSYAINPFTGEAIPVWISEYVLAGYGTGAIMAVPAHDSRDYAFAKHFNLPIIPLIEGADVSEESFDAKEGIVTNSPVAGKSSMDGFSLNGLTVKEAIAATKKFVTEKGIGRVKVN
;
A
#
# COMPACT_ATOMS: atom_id res chain seq x y z
N VAL A 1 2.68 4.38 -4.73
CA VAL A 1 1.52 3.97 -3.89
C VAL A 1 0.25 4.09 -4.69
N THR A 2 -0.47 2.99 -4.88
CA THR A 2 -1.70 2.98 -5.70
C THR A 2 -2.94 2.58 -4.91
N PHE A 3 -2.77 1.98 -3.75
CA PHE A 3 -3.87 1.65 -2.85
C PHE A 3 -3.36 1.51 -1.41
N MET A 4 -4.30 1.39 -0.49
CA MET A 4 -4.01 1.18 0.92
C MET A 4 -4.69 -0.09 1.40
N VAL A 5 -4.07 -0.83 2.32
CA VAL A 5 -4.64 -2.06 2.87
C VAL A 5 -4.60 -2.01 4.40
N LEU A 6 -5.73 -2.36 5.02
CA LEU A 6 -5.87 -2.49 6.46
C LEU A 6 -5.86 -3.97 6.86
N ALA A 7 -5.25 -4.26 7.99
CA ALA A 7 -5.43 -5.55 8.65
C ALA A 7 -6.91 -5.69 9.05
N PRO A 8 -7.49 -6.90 8.92
CA PRO A 8 -8.89 -7.12 9.29
C PRO A 8 -9.24 -6.77 10.75
N GLU A 9 -8.26 -6.87 11.64
CA GLU A 9 -8.40 -6.56 13.07
C GLU A 9 -8.21 -5.08 13.41
N SER A 10 -7.85 -4.26 12.44
CA SER A 10 -7.63 -2.83 12.65
C SER A 10 -8.92 -2.14 13.10
N GLU A 11 -8.80 -1.25 14.09
CA GLU A 11 -9.91 -0.41 14.54
C GLU A 11 -10.43 0.54 13.43
N TYR A 12 -9.59 0.87 12.46
CA TYR A 12 -9.96 1.72 11.34
C TYR A 12 -10.93 1.07 10.36
N VAL A 13 -11.04 -0.27 10.36
CA VAL A 13 -11.96 -0.98 9.46
C VAL A 13 -13.40 -0.48 9.61
N GLN A 14 -13.87 -0.32 10.85
CA GLN A 14 -15.22 0.17 11.11
C GLN A 14 -15.41 1.63 10.67
N GLN A 15 -14.37 2.44 10.78
CA GLN A 15 -14.41 3.85 10.41
C GLN A 15 -14.46 4.08 8.90
N VAL A 16 -13.79 3.23 8.12
CA VAL A 16 -13.68 3.39 6.66
C VAL A 16 -14.74 2.60 5.89
N THR A 17 -15.37 1.60 6.50
CA THR A 17 -16.39 0.80 5.83
C THR A 17 -17.65 1.60 5.57
N THR A 18 -18.01 1.76 4.30
CA THR A 18 -19.25 2.44 3.90
C THR A 18 -20.46 1.55 4.13
N ALA A 19 -21.65 2.16 4.22
CA ALA A 19 -22.90 1.41 4.38
C ALA A 19 -23.12 0.41 3.23
N GLU A 20 -22.73 0.77 2.02
CA GLU A 20 -22.84 -0.09 0.84
C GLU A 20 -21.96 -1.32 0.89
N GLN A 21 -20.79 -1.21 1.53
CA GLN A 21 -19.80 -2.28 1.65
C GLN A 21 -19.88 -3.05 2.96
N LYS A 22 -20.72 -2.61 3.90
CA LYS A 22 -20.81 -3.19 5.24
C LYS A 22 -21.04 -4.69 5.24
N GLU A 23 -21.97 -5.18 4.45
CA GLU A 23 -22.27 -6.61 4.38
C GLU A 23 -21.08 -7.43 3.87
N GLU A 24 -20.43 -6.99 2.80
CA GLU A 24 -19.28 -7.66 2.22
C GLU A 24 -18.07 -7.65 3.18
N VAL A 25 -17.84 -6.52 3.85
CA VAL A 25 -16.78 -6.40 4.85
C VAL A 25 -17.03 -7.33 6.03
N GLU A 26 -18.25 -7.38 6.55
CA GLU A 26 -18.61 -8.27 7.67
C GLU A 26 -18.40 -9.75 7.31
N LYS A 27 -18.81 -10.15 6.11
CA LYS A 27 -18.57 -11.51 5.60
C LYS A 27 -17.10 -11.84 5.54
N TYR A 28 -16.29 -10.92 5.07
CA TYR A 28 -14.84 -11.10 4.99
C TYR A 28 -14.20 -11.20 6.38
N LEU A 29 -14.61 -10.35 7.31
CA LEU A 29 -14.13 -10.39 8.70
C LEU A 29 -14.48 -11.72 9.38
N ASP A 30 -15.67 -12.26 9.15
CA ASP A 30 -16.08 -13.56 9.67
C ASP A 30 -15.23 -14.69 9.08
N TYR A 31 -14.92 -14.61 7.80
CA TYR A 31 -14.00 -15.55 7.14
C TYR A 31 -12.62 -15.52 7.80
N VAL A 32 -12.06 -14.34 8.01
CA VAL A 32 -10.71 -14.18 8.59
C VAL A 32 -10.66 -14.64 10.05
N LYS A 33 -11.71 -14.42 10.83
CA LYS A 33 -11.77 -14.86 12.24
C LYS A 33 -11.59 -16.36 12.44
N LYS A 34 -11.92 -17.15 11.44
CA LYS A 34 -11.78 -18.62 11.46
C LYS A 34 -10.37 -19.08 11.10
N ARG A 35 -9.48 -18.15 10.78
CA ARG A 35 -8.12 -18.43 10.32
C ARG A 35 -7.12 -17.99 11.37
N THR A 36 -6.13 -18.85 11.66
CA THR A 36 -5.01 -18.49 12.52
C THR A 36 -4.03 -17.57 11.79
N GLU A 37 -3.18 -16.87 12.53
CA GLU A 37 -2.10 -16.09 11.96
C GLU A 37 -1.17 -16.95 11.10
N LEU A 38 -0.91 -18.17 11.54
CA LEU A 38 -0.09 -19.13 10.80
C LEU A 38 -0.74 -19.52 9.46
N ASP A 39 -2.06 -19.77 9.44
CA ASP A 39 -2.81 -20.04 8.23
C ASP A 39 -2.72 -18.88 7.24
N ARG A 40 -2.84 -17.66 7.74
CA ARG A 40 -2.77 -16.43 6.94
C ARG A 40 -1.40 -16.25 6.30
N MET A 41 -0.33 -16.57 7.02
CA MET A 41 1.05 -16.49 6.50
C MET A 41 1.36 -17.60 5.50
N ALA A 42 0.81 -18.80 5.70
CA ALA A 42 1.05 -19.96 4.84
C ALA A 42 0.18 -19.96 3.57
N ASN A 43 -0.93 -19.23 3.58
CA ASN A 43 -1.85 -19.21 2.44
C ASN A 43 -1.36 -18.28 1.34
N HIS A 44 -1.19 -18.83 0.14
CA HIS A 44 -0.82 -18.08 -1.06
C HIS A 44 -2.01 -17.58 -1.87
N SER A 45 -3.25 -17.87 -1.44
CA SER A 45 -4.45 -17.36 -2.08
C SER A 45 -4.65 -15.89 -1.75
N VAL A 46 -4.96 -15.09 -2.75
CA VAL A 46 -5.25 -13.66 -2.55
C VAL A 46 -6.72 -13.50 -2.16
N THR A 47 -6.95 -12.88 -1.03
CA THR A 47 -8.29 -12.53 -0.56
C THR A 47 -8.33 -11.09 -0.07
N GLY A 48 -9.48 -10.48 -0.10
CA GLY A 48 -9.67 -9.11 0.38
C GLY A 48 -11.04 -8.57 0.02
N VAL A 49 -11.34 -7.41 0.57
CA VAL A 49 -12.60 -6.70 0.31
C VAL A 49 -12.35 -5.20 0.26
N PHE A 50 -13.04 -4.51 -0.63
CA PHE A 50 -13.00 -3.06 -0.68
C PHE A 50 -13.86 -2.47 0.44
N SER A 51 -13.32 -1.46 1.15
CA SER A 51 -14.06 -0.78 2.24
C SER A 51 -15.15 0.17 1.75
N GLY A 52 -15.08 0.63 0.51
CA GLY A 52 -15.91 1.68 -0.05
C GLY A 52 -15.33 3.08 0.11
N SER A 53 -14.25 3.23 0.86
CA SER A 53 -13.62 4.52 1.16
C SER A 53 -12.28 4.69 0.44
N TYR A 54 -11.87 5.96 0.36
CA TYR A 54 -10.59 6.37 -0.19
C TYR A 54 -9.79 7.14 0.86
N ALA A 55 -8.50 6.99 0.84
CA ALA A 55 -7.58 7.79 1.64
C ALA A 55 -6.83 8.76 0.74
N ILE A 56 -6.40 9.88 1.29
CA ILE A 56 -5.60 10.84 0.56
C ILE A 56 -4.12 10.51 0.75
N ASN A 57 -3.42 10.26 -0.36
CA ASN A 57 -1.98 10.09 -0.34
C ASN A 57 -1.32 11.42 0.04
N PRO A 58 -0.62 11.50 1.17
CA PRO A 58 -0.07 12.77 1.65
C PRO A 58 1.05 13.33 0.77
N PHE A 59 1.65 12.50 -0.07
CA PHE A 59 2.71 12.95 -0.97
C PHE A 59 2.19 13.56 -2.28
N THR A 60 1.03 13.13 -2.75
CA THR A 60 0.47 13.53 -4.05
C THR A 60 -0.84 14.29 -3.96
N GLY A 61 -1.58 14.13 -2.86
CA GLY A 61 -2.94 14.65 -2.73
C GLY A 61 -4.00 13.81 -3.48
N GLU A 62 -3.61 12.72 -4.09
CA GLU A 62 -4.54 11.83 -4.81
C GLU A 62 -5.31 10.92 -3.84
N ALA A 63 -6.58 10.65 -4.17
CA ALA A 63 -7.39 9.67 -3.47
C ALA A 63 -6.99 8.25 -3.93
N ILE A 64 -6.71 7.38 -2.96
CA ILE A 64 -6.39 5.96 -3.21
C ILE A 64 -7.39 5.07 -2.48
N PRO A 65 -7.84 3.95 -3.08
CA PRO A 65 -8.82 3.09 -2.44
C PRO A 65 -8.25 2.38 -1.21
N VAL A 66 -9.11 2.21 -0.20
CA VAL A 66 -8.77 1.50 1.04
C VAL A 66 -9.39 0.11 1.00
N TRP A 67 -8.54 -0.90 1.03
CA TRP A 67 -8.90 -2.31 1.04
C TRP A 67 -8.64 -2.94 2.41
N ILE A 68 -9.24 -4.09 2.64
CA ILE A 68 -9.03 -4.91 3.84
C ILE A 68 -8.57 -6.28 3.38
N SER A 69 -7.47 -6.77 3.91
CA SER A 69 -6.95 -8.09 3.53
C SER A 69 -6.16 -8.75 4.65
N GLU A 70 -6.31 -10.07 4.72
CA GLU A 70 -5.65 -10.90 5.73
C GLU A 70 -4.13 -10.99 5.58
N TYR A 71 -3.56 -10.58 4.45
CA TYR A 71 -2.09 -10.58 4.31
C TYR A 71 -1.40 -9.47 5.10
N VAL A 72 -2.17 -8.50 5.58
CA VAL A 72 -1.70 -7.44 6.49
C VAL A 72 -2.01 -7.84 7.91
N LEU A 73 -0.99 -7.89 8.78
CA LEU A 73 -1.14 -8.28 10.17
C LEU A 73 -1.21 -7.06 11.08
N ALA A 74 -2.19 -7.05 12.00
CA ALA A 74 -2.41 -5.92 12.92
C ALA A 74 -1.23 -5.68 13.88
N GLY A 75 -0.48 -6.72 14.22
CA GLY A 75 0.70 -6.63 15.07
C GLY A 75 1.95 -6.11 14.36
N TYR A 76 1.87 -5.87 13.07
CA TYR A 76 2.98 -5.39 12.26
C TYR A 76 2.78 -3.91 11.90
N GLY A 77 3.62 -3.05 12.48
CA GLY A 77 3.47 -1.59 12.31
C GLY A 77 2.15 -1.10 12.91
N THR A 78 1.41 -0.35 12.11
CA THR A 78 0.10 0.22 12.50
C THR A 78 -1.09 -0.67 12.10
N GLY A 79 -0.83 -1.80 11.44
CA GLY A 79 -1.87 -2.61 10.82
C GLY A 79 -2.48 -1.98 9.56
N ALA A 80 -1.81 -0.98 9.01
CA ALA A 80 -2.19 -0.31 7.77
C ALA A 80 -0.96 -0.12 6.89
N ILE A 81 -1.07 -0.45 5.62
CA ILE A 81 0.03 -0.30 4.67
C ILE A 81 -0.38 0.56 3.47
N MET A 82 0.57 1.32 2.97
CA MET A 82 0.48 1.97 1.67
C MET A 82 1.14 1.03 0.66
N ALA A 83 0.35 0.47 -0.25
CA ALA A 83 0.82 -0.57 -1.15
C ALA A 83 1.59 -0.01 -2.35
N VAL A 84 2.70 -0.67 -2.67
CA VAL A 84 3.54 -0.36 -3.84
C VAL A 84 3.69 -1.65 -4.66
N PRO A 85 2.68 -2.00 -5.46
CA PRO A 85 2.59 -3.31 -6.09
C PRO A 85 3.70 -3.60 -7.11
N ALA A 86 4.31 -2.56 -7.68
CA ALA A 86 5.41 -2.76 -8.62
C ALA A 86 6.66 -3.37 -7.97
N HIS A 87 6.85 -3.20 -6.66
CA HIS A 87 8.10 -3.53 -5.96
C HIS A 87 7.90 -4.36 -4.69
N ASP A 88 6.71 -4.96 -4.52
CA ASP A 88 6.42 -5.91 -3.46
C ASP A 88 5.55 -7.03 -4.03
N SER A 89 5.98 -8.27 -3.88
CA SER A 89 5.33 -9.43 -4.49
C SER A 89 3.92 -9.68 -3.96
N ARG A 90 3.66 -9.41 -2.70
CA ARG A 90 2.32 -9.61 -2.10
C ARG A 90 1.37 -8.52 -2.56
N ASP A 91 1.81 -7.27 -2.56
CA ASP A 91 1.05 -6.15 -3.09
C ASP A 91 0.78 -6.35 -4.59
N TYR A 92 1.76 -6.87 -5.33
CA TYR A 92 1.62 -7.19 -6.75
C TYR A 92 0.53 -8.24 -7.00
N ALA A 93 0.57 -9.34 -6.27
CA ALA A 93 -0.44 -10.40 -6.39
C ALA A 93 -1.84 -9.88 -6.06
N PHE A 94 -1.96 -9.05 -5.04
CA PHE A 94 -3.21 -8.41 -4.66
C PHE A 94 -3.73 -7.47 -5.76
N ALA A 95 -2.86 -6.61 -6.29
CA ALA A 95 -3.22 -5.69 -7.36
C ALA A 95 -3.66 -6.41 -8.64
N LYS A 96 -2.98 -7.48 -9.01
CA LYS A 96 -3.35 -8.30 -10.17
C LYS A 96 -4.71 -8.98 -9.96
N HIS A 97 -4.95 -9.54 -8.79
CA HIS A 97 -6.20 -10.22 -8.47
C HIS A 97 -7.41 -9.28 -8.53
N PHE A 98 -7.28 -8.08 -7.98
CA PHE A 98 -8.34 -7.08 -7.90
C PHE A 98 -8.26 -6.01 -9.00
N ASN A 99 -7.39 -6.19 -9.97
CA ASN A 99 -7.22 -5.28 -11.13
C ASN A 99 -6.93 -3.82 -10.72
N LEU A 100 -6.01 -3.65 -9.78
CA LEU A 100 -5.58 -2.35 -9.28
C LEU A 100 -4.33 -1.86 -10.04
N PRO A 101 -4.10 -0.53 -10.10
CA PRO A 101 -2.96 0.02 -10.82
C PRO A 101 -1.60 -0.43 -10.24
N ILE A 102 -0.67 -0.75 -11.14
CA ILE A 102 0.71 -1.09 -10.82
C ILE A 102 1.62 -0.12 -11.56
N ILE A 103 2.31 0.75 -10.83
CA ILE A 103 3.15 1.80 -11.40
C ILE A 103 4.61 1.51 -11.04
N PRO A 104 5.48 1.21 -12.02
CA PRO A 104 6.89 0.98 -11.75
C PRO A 104 7.57 2.26 -11.25
N LEU A 105 8.40 2.14 -10.22
CA LEU A 105 9.10 3.25 -9.57
C LEU A 105 10.62 3.20 -9.79
N ILE A 106 11.11 2.18 -10.48
CA ILE A 106 12.53 2.02 -10.81
C ILE A 106 12.64 2.00 -12.33
N GLU A 107 13.56 2.80 -12.86
CA GLU A 107 13.78 2.89 -14.30
C GLU A 107 14.12 1.52 -14.90
N GLY A 108 13.50 1.19 -16.03
CA GLY A 108 13.73 -0.06 -16.74
C GLY A 108 13.05 -1.29 -16.11
N ALA A 109 12.32 -1.14 -15.00
CA ALA A 109 11.60 -2.26 -14.38
C ALA A 109 10.44 -2.73 -15.25
N ASP A 110 10.40 -4.00 -15.59
CA ASP A 110 9.27 -4.66 -16.25
C ASP A 110 8.40 -5.34 -15.21
N VAL A 111 7.19 -4.82 -15.02
CA VAL A 111 6.22 -5.30 -14.03
C VAL A 111 4.98 -5.91 -14.68
N SER A 112 5.09 -6.33 -15.94
CA SER A 112 3.97 -6.90 -16.70
C SER A 112 3.54 -8.29 -16.19
N GLU A 113 4.48 -9.09 -15.72
CA GLU A 113 4.22 -10.46 -15.27
C GLU A 113 4.53 -10.70 -13.79
N GLU A 114 5.48 -9.97 -13.24
CA GLU A 114 5.88 -10.08 -11.84
C GLU A 114 6.34 -8.74 -11.28
N SER A 115 6.43 -8.64 -9.95
CA SER A 115 6.97 -7.47 -9.29
C SER A 115 8.50 -7.39 -9.48
N PHE A 116 9.02 -6.17 -9.41
CA PHE A 116 10.46 -5.91 -9.46
C PHE A 116 10.96 -5.59 -8.05
N ASP A 117 11.35 -6.62 -7.30
CA ASP A 117 11.65 -6.52 -5.88
C ASP A 117 13.11 -6.10 -5.58
N ALA A 118 13.91 -5.77 -6.60
CA ALA A 118 15.26 -5.26 -6.40
C ALA A 118 15.25 -3.91 -5.66
N LYS A 119 16.17 -3.77 -4.71
CA LYS A 119 16.24 -2.58 -3.84
C LYS A 119 17.27 -1.56 -4.32
N GLU A 120 17.67 -1.67 -5.57
CA GLU A 120 18.65 -0.79 -6.21
C GLU A 120 18.09 -0.27 -7.53
N GLY A 121 18.56 0.89 -7.95
CA GLY A 121 18.17 1.52 -9.21
C GLY A 121 17.88 3.00 -9.05
N ILE A 122 17.42 3.60 -10.14
CA ILE A 122 17.04 5.02 -10.19
C ILE A 122 15.52 5.13 -10.13
N VAL A 123 15.04 5.97 -9.24
CA VAL A 123 13.59 6.17 -9.01
C VAL A 123 12.98 6.98 -10.15
N THR A 124 11.81 6.55 -10.58
CA THR A 124 10.96 7.23 -11.57
C THR A 124 9.51 7.24 -11.09
N ASN A 125 8.62 7.94 -11.79
CA ASN A 125 7.19 8.03 -11.47
C ASN A 125 6.87 8.42 -10.01
N SER A 126 7.72 9.22 -9.41
CA SER A 126 7.58 9.67 -8.02
C SER A 126 7.76 11.20 -7.90
N PRO A 127 6.88 12.03 -8.49
CA PRO A 127 5.56 11.67 -9.06
C PRO A 127 5.61 11.19 -10.51
N VAL A 128 4.50 10.62 -10.96
CA VAL A 128 4.26 10.30 -12.38
C VAL A 128 4.26 11.60 -13.19
N ALA A 129 4.79 11.56 -14.40
CA ALA A 129 4.85 12.72 -15.30
C ALA A 129 3.47 13.38 -15.46
N GLY A 130 3.42 14.70 -15.27
CA GLY A 130 2.19 15.49 -15.33
C GLY A 130 1.32 15.44 -14.06
N LYS A 131 1.74 14.74 -13.02
CA LYS A 131 1.05 14.70 -11.73
C LYS A 131 1.67 15.64 -10.72
N SER A 132 0.83 16.16 -9.82
CA SER A 132 1.27 17.02 -8.73
C SER A 132 1.80 16.23 -7.55
N SER A 133 2.62 16.89 -6.73
CA SER A 133 3.08 16.37 -5.44
C SER A 133 3.05 17.47 -4.38
N MET A 134 3.02 17.07 -3.11
CA MET A 134 3.06 18.02 -2.00
C MET A 134 4.35 18.85 -2.07
N ASP A 135 4.21 20.18 -2.11
CA ASP A 135 5.33 21.14 -2.14
C ASP A 135 6.37 20.85 -3.24
N GLY A 136 5.95 20.23 -4.36
CA GLY A 136 6.85 19.88 -5.44
C GLY A 136 7.81 18.73 -5.10
N PHE A 137 7.55 17.98 -4.02
CA PHE A 137 8.39 16.87 -3.59
C PHE A 137 8.52 15.81 -4.71
N SER A 138 9.75 15.47 -5.05
CA SER A 138 10.02 14.48 -6.10
C SER A 138 11.20 13.60 -5.71
N LEU A 139 11.06 12.33 -6.01
CA LEU A 139 12.12 11.32 -5.86
C LEU A 139 12.71 10.91 -7.21
N ASN A 140 12.19 11.47 -8.30
CA ASN A 140 12.64 11.13 -9.66
C ASN A 140 14.15 11.42 -9.83
N GLY A 141 14.87 10.48 -10.40
CA GLY A 141 16.28 10.62 -10.66
C GLY A 141 17.20 10.29 -9.48
N LEU A 142 16.64 10.04 -8.30
CA LEU A 142 17.43 9.61 -7.12
C LEU A 142 17.67 8.10 -7.16
N THR A 143 18.77 7.65 -6.54
CA THR A 143 18.91 6.22 -6.24
C THR A 143 17.88 5.81 -5.17
N VAL A 144 17.59 4.53 -5.06
CA VAL A 144 16.66 4.03 -4.02
C VAL A 144 17.12 4.46 -2.62
N LYS A 145 18.41 4.37 -2.34
CA LYS A 145 19.00 4.79 -1.05
C LYS A 145 18.78 6.28 -0.78
N GLU A 146 19.03 7.13 -1.77
CA GLU A 146 18.81 8.57 -1.67
C GLU A 146 17.33 8.89 -1.52
N ALA A 147 16.45 8.18 -2.22
CA ALA A 147 15.01 8.34 -2.15
C ALA A 147 14.46 8.00 -0.75
N ILE A 148 14.95 6.93 -0.14
CA ILE A 148 14.59 6.55 1.24
C ILE A 148 14.98 7.67 2.22
N ALA A 149 16.20 8.18 2.11
CA ALA A 149 16.68 9.26 2.97
C ALA A 149 15.84 10.55 2.78
N ALA A 150 15.56 10.91 1.53
CA ALA A 150 14.76 12.09 1.20
C ALA A 150 13.33 11.98 1.73
N THR A 151 12.71 10.80 1.64
CA THR A 151 11.37 10.54 2.16
C THR A 151 11.32 10.67 3.68
N LYS A 152 12.28 10.08 4.38
CA LYS A 152 12.37 10.17 5.84
C LYS A 152 12.50 11.63 6.31
N LYS A 153 13.33 12.41 5.63
CA LYS A 153 13.52 13.83 5.90
C LYS A 153 12.23 14.61 5.66
N PHE A 154 11.58 14.40 4.53
CA PHE A 154 10.34 15.08 4.16
C PHE A 154 9.21 14.81 5.17
N VAL A 155 9.00 13.54 5.53
CA VAL A 155 7.97 13.12 6.51
C VAL A 155 8.20 13.79 7.87
N THR A 156 9.45 13.84 8.31
CA THR A 156 9.83 14.48 9.59
C THR A 156 9.64 15.99 9.55
N GLU A 157 10.15 16.67 8.51
CA GLU A 157 10.09 18.12 8.37
C GLU A 157 8.66 18.64 8.20
N LYS A 158 7.81 17.89 7.50
CA LYS A 158 6.40 18.27 7.29
C LYS A 158 5.47 17.84 8.42
N GLY A 159 5.96 17.05 9.37
CA GLY A 159 5.16 16.58 10.50
C GLY A 159 4.00 15.65 10.11
N ILE A 160 4.08 15.01 8.94
CA ILE A 160 3.02 14.12 8.43
C ILE A 160 3.19 12.67 8.88
N GLY A 161 4.26 12.38 9.60
CA GLY A 161 4.54 11.05 10.09
C GLY A 161 5.82 11.02 10.91
N ARG A 162 6.29 9.84 11.23
CA ARG A 162 7.53 9.63 11.96
C ARG A 162 8.30 8.43 11.40
N VAL A 163 9.61 8.47 11.55
CA VAL A 163 10.47 7.34 11.22
C VAL A 163 10.57 6.43 12.44
N LYS A 164 10.22 5.17 12.27
CA LYS A 164 10.36 4.14 13.30
C LYS A 164 11.33 3.07 12.78
N VAL A 165 12.34 2.76 13.58
CA VAL A 165 13.28 1.68 13.31
C VAL A 165 12.83 0.45 14.10
N ASN A 166 12.66 -0.64 13.41
CA ASN A 166 12.30 -1.93 14.02
C ASN A 166 13.55 -2.78 14.23
#